data_ca45a8101d537808f8ed8107e950771a
#
_entry.id   ca45a8101d537808f8ed8107e950771a
#
_cell.length_a   1.000
_cell.length_b   1.000
_cell.length_c   1.000
_cell.angle_alpha   90.00
_cell.angle_beta   90.00
_cell.angle_gamma   90.00
#
_symmetry.space_group_name_H-M   'P 1'
#
loop_
_entity.id
_entity.type
_entity.pdbx_description
1 polymer ?
#
loop_
_entity_poly.entity_id
_entity_poly.type
_entity_poly.pdbx_seq_one_letter_code
_entity_poly.pdbx_strand_id
1 'polypeptide(L)'
;MSDVINVQASGPVIELGDGVAISVPSGQEITLLDVIWNEPGPNGLVTRFRFLAPAIAKDSGTISFDLAIADMAHLCQDFALPKVTGSVMAPTQIIISLSDRAVAFGASDPDATQFFEAYRLENGACIWEVF
;
A
#
# COMPACT_ATOMS: atom_id res chain seq x y z
N MET A 1 -6.51 -35.10 6.41
CA MET A 1 -6.47 -34.59 6.33
C MET A 1 -6.67 -33.64 6.22
N SER A 2 -6.68 -33.54 6.55
CA SER A 2 -6.82 -32.71 6.43
C SER A 2 -6.70 -31.75 6.63
N ASP A 3 -6.60 -31.62 6.93
CA ASP A 3 -6.41 -30.76 7.07
C ASP A 3 -6.24 -29.78 6.86
N VAL A 4 -6.28 -29.83 6.72
CA VAL A 4 -6.06 -29.05 6.41
C VAL A 4 -6.22 -28.05 6.43
N ILE A 5 -6.17 -27.93 6.61
CA ILE A 5 -6.26 -27.17 6.61
C ILE A 5 -6.49 -26.04 6.50
N ASN A 6 -6.83 -25.86 6.31
CA ASN A 6 -6.89 -24.69 6.17
C ASN A 6 -6.90 -23.75 6.88
N VAL A 7 -6.83 -23.98 7.52
CA VAL A 7 -6.76 -23.22 8.13
C VAL A 7 -6.14 -22.05 8.16
N GLN A 8 -5.67 -21.97 7.89
CA GLN A 8 -5.18 -21.10 7.83
C GLN A 8 -5.00 -20.05 7.41
N ALA A 9 -5.00 -20.16 7.38
CA ALA A 9 -4.61 -19.12 6.44
C ALA A 9 -5.41 -17.86 6.57
N SER A 10 -5.83 -17.58 7.75
CA SER A 10 -6.64 -16.38 7.99
C SER A 10 -5.80 -15.14 8.27
N GLY A 11 -4.49 -15.28 8.40
CA GLY A 11 -3.62 -14.15 8.67
C GLY A 11 -3.18 -13.40 7.42
N PRO A 12 -2.49 -12.26 7.60
CA PRO A 12 -1.96 -11.51 6.48
C PRO A 12 -0.97 -12.32 5.63
N VAL A 13 -1.02 -12.07 4.33
CA VAL A 13 -0.14 -12.72 3.35
C VAL A 13 0.69 -11.62 2.67
N ILE A 14 2.01 -11.80 2.64
CA ILE A 14 2.92 -10.82 2.05
C ILE A 14 3.33 -11.28 0.66
N GLU A 15 3.09 -10.44 -0.33
CA GLU A 15 3.54 -10.63 -1.71
C GLU A 15 4.64 -9.62 -1.99
N LEU A 16 5.84 -10.09 -2.32
CA LEU A 16 6.96 -9.20 -2.56
C LEU A 16 6.79 -8.44 -3.88
N GLY A 17 7.23 -7.19 -3.90
CA GLY A 17 7.31 -6.42 -5.12
C GLY A 17 8.50 -6.84 -5.96
N ASP A 18 8.50 -6.44 -7.24
CA ASP A 18 9.53 -6.82 -8.21
C ASP A 18 10.53 -5.70 -8.51
N GLY A 19 10.39 -4.55 -7.85
CA GLY A 19 11.31 -3.44 -8.03
C GLY A 19 11.08 -2.62 -9.28
N VAL A 20 9.99 -2.88 -10.02
CA VAL A 20 9.68 -2.11 -11.22
C VAL A 20 9.22 -0.71 -10.83
N ALA A 21 9.73 0.29 -11.56
CA ALA A 21 9.36 1.69 -11.32
C ALA A 21 7.92 1.96 -11.75
N ILE A 22 7.23 2.78 -10.97
CA ILE A 22 5.84 3.15 -11.21
C ILE A 22 5.78 4.67 -11.38
N SER A 23 5.16 5.12 -12.48
CA SER A 23 4.99 6.55 -12.75
C SER A 23 3.93 7.16 -11.86
N VAL A 24 4.23 8.33 -11.31
CA VAL A 24 3.30 9.08 -10.46
C VAL A 24 3.33 10.56 -10.84
N PRO A 25 2.28 11.34 -10.48
CA PRO A 25 2.17 12.73 -10.90
C PRO A 25 3.34 13.63 -10.54
N SER A 26 3.97 13.45 -9.40
CA SER A 26 5.10 14.29 -9.01
C SER A 26 6.37 14.00 -9.81
N GLY A 27 6.42 12.86 -10.49
CA GLY A 27 7.61 12.41 -11.20
C GLY A 27 8.66 11.77 -10.31
N GLN A 28 8.39 11.62 -9.00
CA GLN A 28 9.36 10.97 -8.12
C GLN A 28 9.50 9.48 -8.47
N GLU A 29 10.63 8.92 -8.05
CA GLU A 29 10.92 7.51 -8.27
C GLU A 29 10.23 6.67 -7.20
N ILE A 30 9.34 5.79 -7.62
CA ILE A 30 8.59 4.90 -6.72
C ILE A 30 8.66 3.48 -7.24
N THR A 31 8.90 2.53 -6.33
CA THR A 31 8.85 1.10 -6.64
C THR A 31 7.99 0.40 -5.60
N LEU A 32 7.37 -0.71 -5.99
CA LEU A 32 6.57 -1.51 -5.07
C LEU A 32 7.49 -2.35 -4.18
N LEU A 33 7.41 -2.14 -2.87
CA LEU A 33 8.15 -2.95 -1.91
C LEU A 33 7.43 -4.29 -1.68
N ASP A 34 6.17 -4.25 -1.29
CA ASP A 34 5.34 -5.44 -1.11
C ASP A 34 3.86 -5.08 -1.05
N VAL A 35 3.03 -6.12 -1.07
CA VAL A 35 1.59 -6.01 -0.88
C VAL A 35 1.23 -6.91 0.30
N ILE A 36 0.53 -6.36 1.28
CA ILE A 36 0.07 -7.12 2.43
C ILE A 36 -1.42 -7.38 2.24
N TRP A 37 -1.75 -8.64 1.95
CA TRP A 37 -3.12 -9.07 1.71
C TRP A 37 -3.76 -9.55 3.00
N ASN A 38 -5.07 -9.50 3.05
CA ASN A 38 -5.86 -10.19 4.07
C ASN A 38 -5.64 -9.65 5.49
N GLU A 39 -5.37 -8.35 5.61
CA GLU A 39 -5.34 -7.72 6.94
C GLU A 39 -6.77 -7.48 7.42
N PRO A 40 -7.09 -7.76 8.68
CA PRO A 40 -8.41 -7.43 9.21
C PRO A 40 -8.54 -5.92 9.38
N GLY A 41 -9.72 -5.41 9.03
CA GLY A 41 -10.03 -3.98 9.17
C GLY A 41 -11.41 -3.79 9.77
N PRO A 42 -11.82 -2.54 10.00
CA PRO A 42 -13.07 -2.25 10.69
C PRO A 42 -14.31 -2.68 9.88
N ASN A 43 -14.21 -2.70 8.56
CA ASN A 43 -15.35 -2.99 7.69
C ASN A 43 -15.10 -4.15 6.74
N GLY A 44 -14.12 -5.00 7.03
CA GLY A 44 -13.76 -6.11 6.18
C GLY A 44 -12.26 -6.21 6.00
N LEU A 45 -11.83 -6.85 4.91
CA LEU A 45 -10.41 -7.03 4.64
C LEU A 45 -9.77 -5.76 4.10
N VAL A 46 -8.52 -5.57 4.47
CA VAL A 46 -7.68 -4.46 4.01
C VAL A 46 -6.52 -5.02 3.22
N THR A 47 -6.18 -4.39 2.09
CA THR A 47 -4.95 -4.68 1.36
C THR A 47 -4.07 -3.45 1.44
N ARG A 48 -2.84 -3.64 1.89
CA ARG A 48 -1.86 -2.57 2.05
C ARG A 48 -0.81 -2.68 0.98
N PHE A 49 -0.62 -1.61 0.20
CA PHE A 49 0.44 -1.52 -0.78
C PHE A 49 1.54 -0.64 -0.22
N ARG A 50 2.73 -1.22 -0.07
CA ARG A 50 3.86 -0.49 0.49
C ARG A 50 4.87 -0.21 -0.62
N PHE A 51 5.21 1.06 -0.77
CA PHE A 51 6.08 1.54 -1.84
C PHE A 51 7.33 2.17 -1.27
N LEU A 52 8.44 2.00 -1.97
CA LEU A 52 9.69 2.66 -1.67
C LEU A 52 9.73 3.98 -2.44
N ALA A 53 9.90 5.09 -1.73
CA ALA A 53 9.86 6.44 -2.28
C ALA A 53 10.99 7.28 -1.66
N PRO A 54 12.24 7.10 -2.10
CA PRO A 54 13.39 7.76 -1.47
C PRO A 54 13.27 9.28 -1.40
N ALA A 55 12.56 9.89 -2.35
CA ALA A 55 12.46 11.35 -2.43
C ALA A 55 11.61 11.97 -1.32
N ILE A 56 10.92 11.18 -0.48
CA ILE A 56 10.18 11.74 0.66
C ILE A 56 11.05 11.83 1.92
N ALA A 57 12.31 11.43 1.85
CA ALA A 57 13.20 11.45 3.01
C ALA A 57 13.22 12.81 3.70
N LYS A 58 13.22 12.81 5.03
CA LYS A 58 13.09 14.03 5.83
C LYS A 58 14.20 15.04 5.55
N ASP A 59 15.44 14.59 5.47
CA ASP A 59 16.59 15.48 5.40
C ASP A 59 17.06 15.78 3.98
N SER A 60 16.83 14.88 3.03
CA SER A 60 17.36 15.01 1.68
C SER A 60 16.27 14.94 0.62
N GLY A 61 15.03 14.76 1.02
CA GLY A 61 13.94 14.57 0.09
C GLY A 61 13.44 15.87 -0.52
N THR A 62 12.86 15.73 -1.70
CA THR A 62 12.31 16.87 -2.45
C THR A 62 10.79 16.82 -2.54
N ILE A 63 10.19 15.75 -2.03
CA ILE A 63 8.74 15.54 -2.12
C ILE A 63 8.12 15.68 -0.74
N SER A 64 7.30 16.71 -0.57
CA SER A 64 6.57 16.94 0.67
C SER A 64 5.34 16.01 0.74
N PHE A 65 4.72 15.95 1.91
CA PHE A 65 3.47 15.23 2.08
C PHE A 65 2.39 15.76 1.14
N ASP A 66 2.31 17.08 0.96
CA ASP A 66 1.31 17.67 0.07
C ASP A 66 1.44 17.18 -1.38
N LEU A 67 2.66 17.06 -1.88
CA LEU A 67 2.90 16.50 -3.21
C LEU A 67 2.61 15.01 -3.24
N ALA A 68 2.94 14.31 -2.15
CA ALA A 68 2.75 12.87 -2.08
C ALA A 68 1.29 12.46 -2.05
N ILE A 69 0.38 13.31 -1.56
CA ILE A 69 -1.06 13.01 -1.53
C ILE A 69 -1.58 12.64 -2.92
N ALA A 70 -1.22 13.44 -3.93
CA ALA A 70 -1.67 13.17 -5.31
C ALA A 70 -1.05 11.88 -5.84
N ASP A 71 0.20 11.61 -5.50
CA ASP A 71 0.87 10.37 -5.90
C ASP A 71 0.19 9.15 -5.29
N MET A 72 -0.18 9.23 -4.00
CA MET A 72 -0.84 8.13 -3.31
C MET A 72 -2.23 7.85 -3.89
N ALA A 73 -2.99 8.91 -4.21
CA ALA A 73 -4.29 8.73 -4.85
C ALA A 73 -4.15 8.06 -6.21
N HIS A 74 -3.15 8.46 -6.99
CA HIS A 74 -2.85 7.86 -8.29
C HIS A 74 -2.48 6.38 -8.14
N LEU A 75 -1.63 6.07 -7.16
CA LEU A 75 -1.22 4.70 -6.90
C LEU A 75 -2.42 3.83 -6.53
N CYS A 76 -3.36 4.36 -5.74
CA CYS A 76 -4.56 3.60 -5.41
C CYS A 76 -5.40 3.35 -6.66
N GLN A 77 -5.74 4.39 -7.41
CA GLN A 77 -6.68 4.29 -8.53
C GLN A 77 -6.11 3.51 -9.71
N ASP A 78 -4.86 3.76 -10.08
CA ASP A 78 -4.31 3.25 -11.33
C ASP A 78 -3.41 2.02 -11.16
N PHE A 79 -2.89 1.79 -9.97
CA PHE A 79 -2.03 0.63 -9.71
C PHE A 79 -2.70 -0.39 -8.79
N ALA A 80 -3.15 0.03 -7.61
CA ALA A 80 -3.66 -0.90 -6.61
C ALA A 80 -5.05 -1.44 -6.96
N LEU A 81 -5.96 -0.58 -7.38
CA LEU A 81 -7.34 -0.97 -7.65
C LEU A 81 -7.42 -2.06 -8.72
N PRO A 82 -6.74 -1.93 -9.87
CA PRO A 82 -6.77 -3.00 -10.87
C PRO A 82 -6.22 -4.33 -10.32
N LYS A 83 -5.24 -4.27 -9.43
CA LYS A 83 -4.63 -5.48 -8.89
C LYS A 83 -5.56 -6.22 -7.93
N VAL A 84 -6.36 -5.50 -7.14
CA VAL A 84 -7.27 -6.14 -6.19
C VAL A 84 -8.61 -6.52 -6.84
N THR A 85 -8.98 -5.87 -7.93
CA THR A 85 -10.21 -6.18 -8.66
C THR A 85 -10.13 -7.59 -9.21
N GLY A 86 -11.09 -8.43 -8.88
CA GLY A 86 -11.09 -9.83 -9.33
C GLY A 86 -10.26 -10.76 -8.48
N SER A 87 -9.59 -10.26 -7.43
CA SER A 87 -8.86 -11.14 -6.53
C SER A 87 -9.85 -11.88 -5.62
N VAL A 88 -9.46 -13.08 -5.17
CA VAL A 88 -10.30 -13.87 -4.27
C VAL A 88 -10.32 -13.27 -2.86
N MET A 89 -9.37 -12.40 -2.54
CA MET A 89 -9.30 -11.71 -1.26
C MET A 89 -9.66 -10.23 -1.43
N ALA A 90 -10.78 -9.98 -2.14
CA ALA A 90 -11.20 -8.62 -2.45
C ALA A 90 -11.37 -7.79 -1.17
N PRO A 91 -10.64 -6.68 -1.04
CA PRO A 91 -10.73 -5.86 0.15
C PRO A 91 -11.88 -4.87 0.08
N THR A 92 -12.24 -4.31 1.23
CA THR A 92 -13.14 -3.15 1.29
C THR A 92 -12.35 -1.86 1.39
N GLN A 93 -11.05 -1.95 1.69
CA GLN A 93 -10.20 -0.80 1.88
C GLN A 93 -8.79 -1.08 1.35
N ILE A 94 -8.19 -0.08 0.73
CA ILE A 94 -6.79 -0.11 0.33
C ILE A 94 -6.05 0.93 1.16
N ILE A 95 -4.88 0.55 1.67
CA ILE A 95 -3.95 1.50 2.29
C ILE A 95 -2.75 1.63 1.38
N ILE A 96 -2.40 2.87 1.05
CA ILE A 96 -1.20 3.18 0.29
C ILE A 96 -0.17 3.74 1.26
N SER A 97 1.00 3.14 1.30
CA SER A 97 2.08 3.55 2.20
C SER A 97 3.34 3.84 1.39
N LEU A 98 3.95 5.00 1.64
CA LEU A 98 5.24 5.37 1.07
C LEU A 98 6.27 5.40 2.19
N SER A 99 7.45 4.86 1.93
CA SER A 99 8.58 4.92 2.88
C SER A 99 9.84 5.29 2.12
N ASP A 100 10.68 6.14 2.73
CA ASP A 100 11.93 6.54 2.10
C ASP A 100 12.96 5.40 2.07
N ARG A 101 12.73 4.36 2.86
CA ARG A 101 13.61 3.18 2.93
C ARG A 101 12.78 1.94 3.22
N ALA A 102 13.35 0.78 2.92
CA ALA A 102 12.67 -0.49 3.17
C ALA A 102 12.62 -0.76 4.68
N VAL A 103 11.39 -0.96 5.19
CA VAL A 103 11.16 -1.33 6.58
C VAL A 103 10.32 -2.60 6.57
N ALA A 104 10.77 -3.63 7.27
CA ALA A 104 10.04 -4.88 7.34
C ALA A 104 8.64 -4.65 7.91
N PHE A 105 7.65 -5.37 7.39
CA PHE A 105 6.27 -5.22 7.85
C PHE A 105 6.19 -5.58 9.34
N GLY A 106 5.58 -4.69 10.10
CA GLY A 106 5.46 -4.85 11.55
C GLY A 106 6.66 -4.32 12.33
N ALA A 107 7.75 -3.96 11.65
CA ALA A 107 8.91 -3.37 12.30
C ALA A 107 8.76 -1.85 12.38
N SER A 108 9.58 -1.24 13.22
CA SER A 108 9.61 0.20 13.40
C SER A 108 11.02 0.71 13.11
N ASP A 109 11.10 1.81 12.36
CA ASP A 109 12.37 2.50 12.11
C ASP A 109 12.13 3.99 12.33
N PRO A 110 12.61 4.56 13.45
CA PRO A 110 12.36 5.95 13.76
C PRO A 110 13.03 6.94 12.80
N ASP A 111 14.01 6.48 12.03
CA ASP A 111 14.70 7.33 11.05
C ASP A 111 13.98 7.35 9.70
N ALA A 112 13.04 6.43 9.48
CA ALA A 112 12.29 6.37 8.23
C ALA A 112 11.22 7.45 8.17
N THR A 113 11.07 8.07 6.99
CA THR A 113 9.94 8.92 6.69
C THR A 113 8.87 8.06 6.04
N GLN A 114 7.67 8.06 6.61
CA GLN A 114 6.57 7.25 6.09
C GLN A 114 5.32 8.10 5.99
N PHE A 115 4.66 8.01 4.81
CA PHE A 115 3.34 8.61 4.59
C PHE A 115 2.38 7.48 4.26
N PHE A 116 1.15 7.57 4.74
CA PHE A 116 0.13 6.60 4.34
C PHE A 116 -1.24 7.25 4.31
N GLU A 117 -2.09 6.72 3.44
CA GLU A 117 -3.48 7.15 3.30
C GLU A 117 -4.35 5.92 3.09
N ALA A 118 -5.59 6.01 3.54
CA ALA A 118 -6.56 4.93 3.40
C ALA A 118 -7.65 5.34 2.40
N TYR A 119 -8.11 4.37 1.62
CA TYR A 119 -9.14 4.56 0.62
C TYR A 119 -10.16 3.43 0.72
N ARG A 120 -11.45 3.77 0.76
CA ARG A 120 -12.48 2.75 0.62
C ARG A 120 -12.76 2.53 -0.86
N LEU A 121 -13.22 1.35 -1.20
CA LEU A 121 -13.52 1.02 -2.59
C LEU A 121 -15.02 1.14 -2.83
N GLU A 122 -15.41 1.93 -3.83
CA GLU A 122 -16.81 2.20 -4.12
C GLU A 122 -16.98 2.44 -5.62
N ASN A 123 -17.78 1.60 -6.25
CA ASN A 123 -18.12 1.74 -7.67
C ASN A 123 -16.90 1.85 -8.60
N GLY A 124 -15.87 1.06 -8.32
CA GLY A 124 -14.66 1.05 -9.16
C GLY A 124 -13.75 2.23 -8.94
N ALA A 125 -13.85 2.90 -7.80
CA ALA A 125 -13.02 4.04 -7.48
C ALA A 125 -12.44 3.95 -6.07
N CYS A 126 -11.25 4.52 -5.90
CA CYS A 126 -10.64 4.72 -4.59
C CYS A 126 -11.18 6.03 -4.02
N ILE A 127 -11.89 5.93 -2.90
CA ILE A 127 -12.45 7.08 -2.22
C ILE A 127 -11.60 7.37 -0.99
N TRP A 128 -10.96 8.53 -0.98
CA TRP A 128 -10.07 8.93 0.11
C TRP A 128 -10.85 9.02 1.42
N GLU A 129 -10.32 8.37 2.45
CA GLU A 129 -10.89 8.41 3.79
C GLU A 129 -10.06 9.32 4.67
N VAL A 130 -10.71 10.34 5.23
CA VAL A 130 -10.09 11.31 6.13
C VAL A 130 -10.44 10.89 7.56
N PHE A 131 -9.43 10.79 8.40
CA PHE A 131 -9.62 10.39 9.79
C PHE A 131 -9.44 11.59 10.73
#